data_e2ebfec4d2f76b7e910f57c64aa726ab
#
_entry.id   e2ebfec4d2f76b7e910f57c64aa726ab
#
_cell.length_a   1.000
_cell.length_b   1.000
_cell.length_c   1.000
_cell.angle_alpha   90.00
_cell.angle_beta   90.00
_cell.angle_gamma   90.00
#
_symmetry.space_group_name_H-M   'P 1'
#
loop_
_entity.id
_entity.type
_entity.pdbx_description
1 polymer ?
#
loop_
_entity_poly.entity_id
_entity_poly.type
_entity_poly.pdbx_seq_one_letter_code
_entity_poly.pdbx_strand_id
1 'polypeptide(L)'
;MVRWAGWWLEFPRSLRLVALVRGCAAVGAGGILFLGPLVFHREGFGSLQIGLALALASGGGLLARGLSGLALDRGAPLALPMRVAALLSIAGDLLLFHAHHWPPFGLGEFFLGLAMGAYWPAADLAVAQLSAPLPSSEGFALARSADALGVCLGALLGCGLAAALGPQALRLIYAVDISGMLLLLLLVRRLPRHGSPAVRSGPPLAAGRAWIMPLLPLLLLALLGSGIISLQQSALPLDMAQGGLARPGLTEAGPGLLIGLQLGLLLLMQWPVGHWLASKPVRLGLRLSLLAFAAGCGLLALSALLSNGLLLLLAAQPLLAFASAAFLPSIAEAVVETAAPEHQGLALGLYSQTWALSGIALPPLAGWLLEQQRHGLGLWLLMGGLCLPALALTHQKAEPRARNY
;
A
#
# COMPACT_ATOMS: atom_id res chain seq x y z
N MET A 1 29.17 0.96 16.30
CA MET A 1 28.14 2.02 16.36
C MET A 1 28.02 2.64 14.97
N VAL A 2 27.00 2.31 14.21
CA VAL A 2 26.73 2.92 12.89
C VAL A 2 26.44 4.40 13.14
N ARG A 3 27.21 5.28 12.47
CA ARG A 3 27.04 6.74 12.58
C ARG A 3 25.76 7.15 11.80
N TRP A 4 24.61 6.96 12.40
CA TRP A 4 23.30 7.28 11.82
C TRP A 4 23.20 8.72 11.31
N ALA A 5 23.87 9.67 11.97
CA ALA A 5 23.86 11.06 11.57
C ALA A 5 24.61 11.35 10.26
N GLY A 6 25.60 10.50 9.89
CA GLY A 6 26.36 10.65 8.63
C GLY A 6 25.62 10.08 7.42
N TRP A 7 24.92 8.96 7.61
CA TRP A 7 24.24 8.22 6.53
C TRP A 7 23.24 9.08 5.74
N TRP A 8 22.40 9.89 6.43
CA TRP A 8 21.45 10.79 5.78
C TRP A 8 22.13 11.83 4.88
N LEU A 9 23.34 12.29 5.25
CA LEU A 9 24.07 13.32 4.51
C LEU A 9 24.76 12.77 3.24
N GLU A 10 24.90 11.47 3.10
CA GLU A 10 25.45 10.79 1.92
C GLU A 10 24.51 10.92 0.71
N PHE A 11 23.21 11.08 0.95
CA PHE A 11 22.23 11.23 -0.12
C PHE A 11 22.21 12.66 -0.71
N PRO A 12 21.99 12.80 -2.05
CA PRO A 12 21.80 14.09 -2.69
C PRO A 12 20.71 14.94 -2.01
N ARG A 13 20.91 16.25 -1.93
CA ARG A 13 19.93 17.15 -1.30
C ARG A 13 18.53 17.04 -1.90
N SER A 14 18.44 16.92 -3.22
CA SER A 14 17.19 16.74 -3.95
C SER A 14 16.49 15.43 -3.58
N LEU A 15 17.23 14.33 -3.44
CA LEU A 15 16.68 13.03 -3.05
C LEU A 15 16.20 13.04 -1.59
N ARG A 16 16.94 13.67 -0.68
CA ARG A 16 16.50 13.89 0.72
C ARG A 16 15.19 14.68 0.77
N LEU A 17 15.05 15.70 -0.08
CA LEU A 17 13.81 16.47 -0.18
C LEU A 17 12.65 15.59 -0.65
N VAL A 18 12.86 14.72 -1.65
CA VAL A 18 11.85 13.75 -2.10
C VAL A 18 11.46 12.79 -0.98
N ALA A 19 12.44 12.27 -0.22
CA ALA A 19 12.17 11.39 0.91
C ALA A 19 11.35 12.10 2.00
N LEU A 20 11.63 13.38 2.30
CA LEU A 20 10.81 14.18 3.22
C LEU A 20 9.39 14.40 2.70
N VAL A 21 9.23 14.74 1.41
CA VAL A 21 7.91 14.89 0.75
C VAL A 21 7.11 13.59 0.88
N ARG A 22 7.74 12.44 0.62
CA ARG A 22 7.11 11.12 0.74
C ARG A 22 6.73 10.81 2.18
N GLY A 23 7.65 11.03 3.12
CA GLY A 23 7.38 10.83 4.55
C GLY A 23 6.19 11.66 5.05
N CYS A 24 6.11 12.94 4.67
CA CYS A 24 4.98 13.81 5.04
C CYS A 24 3.65 13.29 4.46
N ALA A 25 3.63 12.92 3.17
CA ALA A 25 2.43 12.34 2.56
C ALA A 25 2.05 11.00 3.22
N ALA A 26 3.04 10.18 3.56
CA ALA A 26 2.82 8.88 4.18
C ALA A 26 2.27 8.97 5.62
N VAL A 27 2.58 10.03 6.38
CA VAL A 27 2.00 10.23 7.73
C VAL A 27 0.48 10.36 7.64
N GLY A 28 -0.03 11.21 6.77
CA GLY A 28 -1.48 11.35 6.60
C GLY A 28 -2.12 10.07 6.06
N ALA A 29 -1.56 9.54 4.98
CA ALA A 29 -2.04 8.30 4.35
C ALA A 29 -2.09 7.13 5.34
N GLY A 30 -1.12 6.99 6.26
CA GLY A 30 -1.09 5.92 7.26
C GLY A 30 -2.27 5.98 8.23
N GLY A 31 -2.63 7.17 8.70
CA GLY A 31 -3.84 7.37 9.50
C GLY A 31 -5.11 6.98 8.74
N ILE A 32 -5.27 7.52 7.53
CA ILE A 32 -6.48 7.33 6.72
C ILE A 32 -6.65 5.88 6.28
N LEU A 33 -5.62 5.24 5.73
CA LEU A 33 -5.70 3.88 5.20
C LEU A 33 -6.12 2.85 6.26
N PHE A 34 -5.63 3.00 7.49
CA PHE A 34 -5.88 2.01 8.53
C PHE A 34 -7.02 2.38 9.48
N LEU A 35 -7.25 3.67 9.70
CA LEU A 35 -8.24 4.13 10.67
C LEU A 35 -9.49 4.72 10.02
N GLY A 36 -9.42 5.14 8.74
CA GLY A 36 -10.56 5.63 7.99
C GLY A 36 -11.78 4.69 8.02
N PRO A 37 -11.61 3.38 7.75
CA PRO A 37 -12.70 2.42 7.86
C PRO A 37 -13.37 2.41 9.25
N LEU A 38 -12.59 2.57 10.32
CA LEU A 38 -13.10 2.63 11.70
C LEU A 38 -13.88 3.93 11.98
N VAL A 39 -13.42 5.06 11.43
CA VAL A 39 -14.16 6.34 11.54
C VAL A 39 -15.58 6.17 11.03
N PHE A 40 -15.72 5.65 9.81
CA PHE A 40 -17.05 5.53 9.18
C PHE A 40 -17.87 4.38 9.74
N HIS A 41 -17.25 3.30 10.18
CA HIS A 41 -17.97 2.25 10.91
C HIS A 41 -18.63 2.79 12.19
N ARG A 42 -17.97 3.67 12.93
CA ARG A 42 -18.50 4.34 14.12
C ARG A 42 -19.62 5.35 13.81
N GLU A 43 -19.58 5.95 12.64
CA GLU A 43 -20.66 6.82 12.15
C GLU A 43 -21.92 6.03 11.72
N GLY A 44 -21.87 4.69 11.80
CA GLY A 44 -22.99 3.82 11.47
C GLY A 44 -23.02 3.36 10.01
N PHE A 45 -21.96 3.60 9.22
CA PHE A 45 -21.88 3.05 7.87
C PHE A 45 -21.65 1.54 7.92
N GLY A 46 -22.39 0.80 7.08
CA GLY A 46 -22.19 -0.62 6.89
C GLY A 46 -20.86 -0.95 6.25
N SER A 47 -20.32 -2.14 6.53
CA SER A 47 -19.04 -2.59 6.00
C SER A 47 -19.00 -2.61 4.46
N LEU A 48 -20.15 -2.95 3.82
CA LEU A 48 -20.27 -2.88 2.36
C LEU A 48 -20.18 -1.44 1.85
N GLN A 49 -20.82 -0.48 2.50
CA GLN A 49 -20.75 0.93 2.12
C GLN A 49 -19.32 1.46 2.21
N ILE A 50 -18.59 1.08 3.26
CA ILE A 50 -17.17 1.42 3.43
C ILE A 50 -16.35 0.77 2.31
N GLY A 51 -16.57 -0.51 2.03
CA GLY A 51 -15.88 -1.23 0.94
C GLY A 51 -16.12 -0.60 -0.44
N LEU A 52 -17.36 -0.17 -0.72
CA LEU A 52 -17.70 0.53 -1.98
C LEU A 52 -17.01 1.90 -2.09
N ALA A 53 -16.92 2.66 -1.00
CA ALA A 53 -16.21 3.93 -1.00
C ALA A 53 -14.70 3.74 -1.27
N LEU A 54 -14.07 2.72 -0.66
CA LEU A 54 -12.67 2.35 -0.95
C LEU A 54 -12.47 1.87 -2.40
N ALA A 55 -13.48 1.21 -2.98
CA ALA A 55 -13.45 0.85 -4.40
C ALA A 55 -13.52 2.09 -5.30
N LEU A 56 -14.31 3.11 -4.93
CA LEU A 56 -14.32 4.40 -5.63
C LEU A 56 -12.96 5.08 -5.55
N ALA A 57 -12.29 5.05 -4.38
CA ALA A 57 -10.91 5.55 -4.24
C ALA A 57 -9.97 4.83 -5.21
N SER A 58 -10.03 3.50 -5.26
CA SER A 58 -9.18 2.70 -6.17
C SER A 58 -9.46 2.99 -7.63
N GLY A 59 -10.73 3.20 -8.02
CA GLY A 59 -11.14 3.62 -9.36
C GLY A 59 -10.60 5.00 -9.72
N GLY A 60 -10.72 5.98 -8.82
CA GLY A 60 -10.11 7.31 -8.96
C GLY A 60 -8.60 7.23 -9.13
N GLY A 61 -7.95 6.38 -8.34
CA GLY A 61 -6.51 6.13 -8.41
C GLY A 61 -6.06 5.56 -9.75
N LEU A 62 -6.82 4.63 -10.31
CA LEU A 62 -6.57 4.06 -11.64
C LEU A 62 -6.61 5.14 -12.73
N LEU A 63 -7.66 5.98 -12.73
CA LEU A 63 -7.84 7.06 -13.70
C LEU A 63 -6.71 8.10 -13.59
N ALA A 64 -6.44 8.61 -12.40
CA ALA A 64 -5.46 9.66 -12.20
C ALA A 64 -4.03 9.20 -12.46
N ARG A 65 -3.71 7.91 -12.24
CA ARG A 65 -2.40 7.35 -12.53
C ARG A 65 -2.08 7.38 -14.03
N GLY A 66 -3.06 7.04 -14.87
CA GLY A 66 -2.93 7.16 -16.32
C GLY A 66 -2.73 8.61 -16.78
N LEU A 67 -3.52 9.55 -16.23
CA LEU A 67 -3.41 10.97 -16.56
C LEU A 67 -2.08 11.58 -16.09
N SER A 68 -1.61 11.21 -14.89
CA SER A 68 -0.33 11.66 -14.34
C SER A 68 0.84 11.15 -15.18
N GLY A 69 0.85 9.86 -15.54
CA GLY A 69 1.86 9.29 -16.43
C GLY A 69 1.92 10.00 -17.76
N LEU A 70 0.77 10.20 -18.41
CA LEU A 70 0.67 10.90 -19.69
C LEU A 70 1.16 12.35 -19.61
N ALA A 71 0.86 13.05 -18.53
CA ALA A 71 1.36 14.42 -18.31
C ALA A 71 2.88 14.45 -18.17
N LEU A 72 3.45 13.51 -17.42
CA LEU A 72 4.91 13.38 -17.24
C LEU A 72 5.61 13.03 -18.55
N ASP A 73 5.06 12.12 -19.35
CA ASP A 73 5.58 11.75 -20.68
C ASP A 73 5.57 12.93 -21.64
N ARG A 74 4.62 13.87 -21.48
CA ARG A 74 4.57 15.13 -22.25
C ARG A 74 5.50 16.22 -21.70
N GLY A 75 6.33 15.90 -20.71
CA GLY A 75 7.31 16.83 -20.15
C GLY A 75 6.78 17.73 -19.05
N ALA A 76 5.64 17.41 -18.43
CA ALA A 76 5.18 18.16 -17.27
C ALA A 76 6.21 18.06 -16.12
N PRO A 77 6.46 19.16 -15.39
CA PRO A 77 7.39 19.15 -14.27
C PRO A 77 6.87 18.21 -13.17
N LEU A 78 7.75 17.44 -12.51
CA LEU A 78 7.45 16.50 -11.44
C LEU A 78 6.56 17.12 -10.33
N ALA A 79 6.78 18.39 -10.06
CA ALA A 79 6.03 19.14 -9.04
C ALA A 79 4.54 19.33 -9.39
N LEU A 80 4.15 19.27 -10.66
CA LEU A 80 2.75 19.51 -11.08
C LEU A 80 1.80 18.43 -10.60
N PRO A 81 2.01 17.13 -10.94
CA PRO A 81 1.13 16.07 -10.44
C PRO A 81 1.13 15.97 -8.92
N MET A 82 2.26 16.20 -8.25
CA MET A 82 2.34 16.20 -6.78
C MET A 82 1.50 17.32 -6.15
N ARG A 83 1.49 18.53 -6.76
CA ARG A 83 0.64 19.65 -6.28
C ARG A 83 -0.85 19.36 -6.52
N VAL A 84 -1.19 18.84 -7.69
CA VAL A 84 -2.56 18.42 -8.00
C VAL A 84 -3.02 17.37 -6.99
N ALA A 85 -2.18 16.37 -6.71
CA ALA A 85 -2.45 15.35 -5.72
C ALA A 85 -2.71 15.95 -4.34
N ALA A 86 -1.87 16.86 -3.87
CA ALA A 86 -2.05 17.49 -2.56
C ALA A 86 -3.37 18.29 -2.47
N LEU A 87 -3.73 19.02 -3.52
CA LEU A 87 -4.99 19.77 -3.55
C LEU A 87 -6.21 18.84 -3.57
N LEU A 88 -6.14 17.74 -4.34
CA LEU A 88 -7.19 16.71 -4.37
C LEU A 88 -7.31 16.00 -3.02
N SER A 89 -6.18 15.69 -2.35
CA SER A 89 -6.19 15.09 -1.01
C SER A 89 -6.87 16.02 -0.01
N ILE A 90 -6.46 17.29 0.04
CA ILE A 90 -7.06 18.29 0.93
C ILE A 90 -8.58 18.41 0.68
N ALA A 91 -9.02 18.44 -0.57
CA ALA A 91 -10.44 18.48 -0.90
C ALA A 91 -11.19 17.22 -0.44
N GLY A 92 -10.59 16.03 -0.65
CA GLY A 92 -11.11 14.75 -0.17
C GLY A 92 -11.20 14.71 1.35
N ASP A 93 -10.14 15.11 2.05
CA ASP A 93 -10.07 15.14 3.51
C ASP A 93 -11.12 16.07 4.13
N LEU A 94 -11.32 17.26 3.54
CA LEU A 94 -12.35 18.19 3.97
C LEU A 94 -13.75 17.58 3.82
N LEU A 95 -14.02 16.87 2.74
CA LEU A 95 -15.28 16.14 2.55
C LEU A 95 -15.43 15.04 3.60
N LEU A 96 -14.40 14.22 3.84
CA LEU A 96 -14.42 13.12 4.78
C LEU A 96 -14.51 13.60 6.23
N PHE A 97 -13.85 14.69 6.56
CA PHE A 97 -13.92 15.29 7.89
C PHE A 97 -15.35 15.69 8.28
N HIS A 98 -16.16 16.14 7.31
CA HIS A 98 -17.55 16.56 7.51
C HIS A 98 -18.58 15.52 7.02
N ALA A 99 -18.15 14.35 6.56
CA ALA A 99 -19.06 13.35 6.01
C ALA A 99 -19.86 12.66 7.13
N HIS A 100 -21.19 12.85 7.11
CA HIS A 100 -22.17 12.16 7.94
C HIS A 100 -23.15 11.33 7.10
N HIS A 101 -23.02 11.39 5.75
CA HIS A 101 -23.86 10.70 4.78
C HIS A 101 -22.99 10.08 3.71
N TRP A 102 -23.53 9.05 3.04
CA TRP A 102 -22.76 8.30 2.06
C TRP A 102 -22.20 9.10 0.87
N PRO A 103 -22.96 10.05 0.24
CA PRO A 103 -22.45 10.78 -0.92
C PRO A 103 -21.15 11.58 -0.66
N PRO A 104 -21.03 12.42 0.39
CA PRO A 104 -19.77 13.08 0.69
C PRO A 104 -18.66 12.10 1.11
N PHE A 105 -19.00 10.96 1.74
CA PHE A 105 -18.04 9.91 2.04
C PHE A 105 -17.45 9.30 0.75
N GLY A 106 -18.32 8.79 -0.13
CA GLY A 106 -17.87 8.19 -1.39
C GLY A 106 -17.12 9.19 -2.29
N LEU A 107 -17.56 10.47 -2.33
CA LEU A 107 -16.86 11.50 -3.09
C LEU A 107 -15.49 11.84 -2.48
N GLY A 108 -15.40 11.94 -1.16
CA GLY A 108 -14.13 12.18 -0.46
C GLY A 108 -13.11 11.07 -0.73
N GLU A 109 -13.52 9.81 -0.62
CA GLU A 109 -12.68 8.65 -0.95
C GLU A 109 -12.25 8.66 -2.42
N PHE A 110 -13.15 9.02 -3.35
CA PHE A 110 -12.80 9.15 -4.77
C PHE A 110 -11.74 10.23 -4.99
N PHE A 111 -11.83 11.39 -4.31
CA PHE A 111 -10.81 12.44 -4.38
C PHE A 111 -9.47 11.98 -3.80
N LEU A 112 -9.46 11.25 -2.68
CA LEU A 112 -8.24 10.65 -2.14
C LEU A 112 -7.61 9.65 -3.13
N GLY A 113 -8.46 8.87 -3.79
CA GLY A 113 -8.01 7.97 -4.86
C GLY A 113 -7.35 8.71 -6.01
N LEU A 114 -7.99 9.76 -6.54
CA LEU A 114 -7.42 10.63 -7.57
C LEU A 114 -6.07 11.22 -7.11
N ALA A 115 -5.98 11.67 -5.85
CA ALA A 115 -4.77 12.20 -5.26
C ALA A 115 -3.63 11.16 -5.28
N MET A 116 -3.89 9.96 -4.78
CA MET A 116 -2.91 8.86 -4.77
C MET A 116 -2.46 8.50 -6.19
N GLY A 117 -3.42 8.41 -7.14
CA GLY A 117 -3.12 8.12 -8.53
C GLY A 117 -2.24 9.17 -9.21
N ALA A 118 -2.46 10.44 -8.92
CA ALA A 118 -1.65 11.53 -9.44
C ALA A 118 -0.26 11.59 -8.80
N TYR A 119 -0.15 11.27 -7.50
CA TYR A 119 1.06 11.39 -6.71
C TYR A 119 2.14 10.36 -7.07
N TRP A 120 1.78 9.06 -7.07
CA TRP A 120 2.77 7.98 -7.11
C TRP A 120 3.66 7.98 -8.35
N PRO A 121 3.17 8.14 -9.60
CA PRO A 121 4.04 8.17 -10.77
C PRO A 121 5.08 9.29 -10.70
N ALA A 122 4.68 10.47 -10.24
CA ALA A 122 5.58 11.61 -10.13
C ALA A 122 6.61 11.42 -8.99
N ALA A 123 6.19 10.84 -7.86
CA ALA A 123 7.06 10.58 -6.72
C ALA A 123 8.12 9.51 -7.04
N ASP A 124 7.72 8.43 -7.71
CA ASP A 124 8.65 7.37 -8.12
C ASP A 124 9.61 7.85 -9.21
N LEU A 125 9.13 8.62 -10.17
CA LEU A 125 9.98 9.22 -11.21
C LEU A 125 10.98 10.23 -10.59
N ALA A 126 10.55 11.00 -9.59
CA ALA A 126 11.45 11.92 -8.86
C ALA A 126 12.57 11.15 -8.14
N VAL A 127 12.28 10.01 -7.51
CA VAL A 127 13.30 9.16 -6.90
C VAL A 127 14.29 8.68 -7.96
N ALA A 128 13.81 8.13 -9.07
CA ALA A 128 14.68 7.61 -10.12
C ALA A 128 15.60 8.69 -10.70
N GLN A 129 15.09 9.90 -10.96
CA GLN A 129 15.86 10.99 -11.58
C GLN A 129 16.81 11.70 -10.63
N LEU A 130 16.45 11.81 -9.35
CA LEU A 130 17.19 12.60 -8.35
C LEU A 130 18.12 11.74 -7.48
N SER A 131 18.23 10.44 -7.76
CA SER A 131 19.16 9.54 -7.07
C SER A 131 20.62 9.74 -7.50
N ALA A 132 20.88 10.21 -8.73
CA ALA A 132 22.23 10.39 -9.22
C ALA A 132 23.09 11.27 -8.28
N PRO A 133 24.36 10.90 -7.99
CA PRO A 133 25.16 9.84 -8.63
C PRO A 133 24.95 8.42 -8.05
N LEU A 134 24.08 8.23 -7.06
CA LEU A 134 23.80 6.93 -6.45
C LEU A 134 22.95 6.08 -7.39
N PRO A 135 23.00 4.73 -7.26
CA PRO A 135 22.09 3.84 -7.94
C PRO A 135 20.62 4.17 -7.53
N SER A 136 19.69 4.07 -8.47
CA SER A 136 18.27 4.31 -8.20
C SER A 136 17.69 3.36 -7.13
N SER A 137 18.24 2.15 -7.00
CA SER A 137 17.89 1.20 -5.94
C SER A 137 18.09 1.75 -4.54
N GLU A 138 19.18 2.48 -4.28
CA GLU A 138 19.42 3.13 -2.99
C GLU A 138 18.42 4.28 -2.75
N GLY A 139 18.12 5.04 -3.80
CA GLY A 139 17.10 6.08 -3.75
C GLY A 139 15.72 5.52 -3.42
N PHE A 140 15.35 4.42 -4.04
CA PHE A 140 14.09 3.72 -3.72
C PHE A 140 14.09 3.13 -2.31
N ALA A 141 15.21 2.58 -1.83
CA ALA A 141 15.31 2.10 -0.46
C ALA A 141 15.07 3.22 0.56
N LEU A 142 15.70 4.39 0.36
CA LEU A 142 15.46 5.57 1.18
C LEU A 142 13.99 6.01 1.14
N ALA A 143 13.42 6.11 -0.06
CA ALA A 143 12.04 6.54 -0.26
C ALA A 143 11.04 5.58 0.41
N ARG A 144 11.21 4.27 0.27
CA ARG A 144 10.39 3.24 0.92
C ARG A 144 10.51 3.27 2.44
N SER A 145 11.70 3.54 2.97
CA SER A 145 11.90 3.71 4.41
C SER A 145 11.16 4.94 4.95
N ALA A 146 11.16 6.05 4.19
CA ALA A 146 10.41 7.25 4.53
C ALA A 146 8.88 7.01 4.49
N ASP A 147 8.38 6.27 3.49
CA ASP A 147 6.98 5.88 3.40
C ASP A 147 6.58 5.01 4.60
N ALA A 148 7.34 3.95 4.89
CA ALA A 148 7.03 3.03 5.99
C ALA A 148 7.03 3.73 7.36
N LEU A 149 8.03 4.60 7.60
CA LEU A 149 8.10 5.41 8.82
C LEU A 149 6.89 6.35 8.90
N GLY A 150 6.55 7.05 7.81
CA GLY A 150 5.42 7.96 7.76
C GLY A 150 4.10 7.24 8.04
N VAL A 151 3.84 6.12 7.36
CA VAL A 151 2.63 5.30 7.57
C VAL A 151 2.51 4.83 9.03
N CYS A 152 3.61 4.32 9.61
CA CYS A 152 3.62 3.89 11.00
C CYS A 152 3.30 5.05 11.95
N LEU A 153 3.97 6.20 11.77
CA LEU A 153 3.72 7.40 12.59
C LEU A 153 2.29 7.89 12.45
N GLY A 154 1.73 7.90 11.25
CA GLY A 154 0.35 8.34 11.00
C GLY A 154 -0.69 7.46 11.69
N ALA A 155 -0.55 6.14 11.59
CA ALA A 155 -1.42 5.20 12.28
C ALA A 155 -1.31 5.35 13.81
N LEU A 156 -0.09 5.46 14.35
CA LEU A 156 0.14 5.66 15.79
C LEU A 156 -0.40 7.00 16.29
N LEU A 157 -0.24 8.09 15.51
CA LEU A 157 -0.81 9.40 15.85
C LEU A 157 -2.34 9.33 15.92
N GLY A 158 -2.99 8.70 14.94
CA GLY A 158 -4.44 8.52 14.96
C GLY A 158 -4.92 7.72 16.17
N CYS A 159 -4.23 6.63 16.51
CA CYS A 159 -4.52 5.84 17.71
C CYS A 159 -4.30 6.64 19.00
N GLY A 160 -3.19 7.38 19.07
CA GLY A 160 -2.87 8.24 20.21
C GLY A 160 -3.90 9.34 20.42
N LEU A 161 -4.38 9.98 19.35
CA LEU A 161 -5.47 10.96 19.39
C LEU A 161 -6.77 10.32 19.93
N ALA A 162 -7.13 9.14 19.45
CA ALA A 162 -8.31 8.42 19.93
C ALA A 162 -8.20 8.03 21.41
N ALA A 163 -7.02 7.59 21.85
CA ALA A 163 -6.79 7.22 23.25
C ALA A 163 -6.80 8.43 24.19
N ALA A 164 -6.25 9.58 23.76
CA ALA A 164 -6.11 10.77 24.60
C ALA A 164 -7.40 11.63 24.63
N LEU A 165 -8.11 11.75 23.50
CA LEU A 165 -9.22 12.67 23.33
C LEU A 165 -10.58 11.97 23.12
N GLY A 166 -10.57 10.64 23.15
CA GLY A 166 -11.75 9.80 22.92
C GLY A 166 -11.97 9.43 21.45
N PRO A 167 -12.90 8.50 21.20
CA PRO A 167 -13.10 7.87 19.89
C PRO A 167 -13.47 8.85 18.76
N GLN A 168 -14.14 9.94 19.08
CA GLN A 168 -14.54 10.97 18.11
C GLN A 168 -13.31 11.69 17.50
N ALA A 169 -12.19 11.71 18.24
CA ALA A 169 -10.95 12.32 17.77
C ALA A 169 -10.29 11.53 16.62
N LEU A 170 -10.75 10.32 16.31
CA LEU A 170 -10.27 9.60 15.10
C LEU A 170 -10.46 10.40 13.82
N ARG A 171 -11.48 11.24 13.70
CA ARG A 171 -11.66 12.13 12.54
C ARG A 171 -10.50 13.12 12.34
N LEU A 172 -9.71 13.40 13.39
CA LEU A 172 -8.54 14.27 13.28
C LEU A 172 -7.43 13.71 12.37
N ILE A 173 -7.50 12.42 11.99
CA ILE A 173 -6.58 11.85 10.97
C ILE A 173 -6.65 12.64 9.65
N TYR A 174 -7.82 13.11 9.26
CA TYR A 174 -8.00 13.95 8.07
C TYR A 174 -7.34 15.33 8.24
N ALA A 175 -7.40 15.92 9.43
CA ALA A 175 -6.67 17.17 9.72
C ALA A 175 -5.16 16.98 9.74
N VAL A 176 -4.68 15.81 10.18
CA VAL A 176 -3.26 15.42 10.11
C VAL A 176 -2.82 15.30 8.66
N ASP A 177 -3.63 14.65 7.79
CA ASP A 177 -3.29 14.54 6.36
C ASP A 177 -3.30 15.92 5.67
N ILE A 178 -4.31 16.74 5.89
CA ILE A 178 -4.36 18.13 5.39
C ILE A 178 -3.07 18.88 5.76
N SER A 179 -2.62 18.76 7.02
CA SER A 179 -1.39 19.40 7.49
C SER A 179 -0.15 18.87 6.76
N GLY A 180 -0.08 17.55 6.53
CA GLY A 180 0.95 16.88 5.74
C GLY A 180 0.95 17.35 4.28
N MET A 181 -0.24 17.48 3.65
CA MET A 181 -0.39 17.94 2.28
C MET A 181 -0.03 19.43 2.12
N LEU A 182 -0.35 20.28 3.09
CA LEU A 182 0.10 21.67 3.10
C LEU A 182 1.63 21.77 3.20
N LEU A 183 2.24 20.94 4.06
CA LEU A 183 3.71 20.88 4.15
C LEU A 183 4.32 20.33 2.84
N LEU A 184 3.70 19.32 2.23
CA LEU A 184 4.10 18.81 0.92
C LEU A 184 4.07 19.93 -0.14
N LEU A 185 3.01 20.74 -0.21
CA LEU A 185 2.92 21.87 -1.15
C LEU A 185 4.06 22.88 -0.96
N LEU A 186 4.51 23.11 0.27
CA LEU A 186 5.66 23.97 0.56
C LEU A 186 6.98 23.33 0.12
N LEU A 187 7.19 22.06 0.42
CA LEU A 187 8.41 21.32 0.09
C LEU A 187 8.59 21.13 -1.42
N VAL A 188 7.52 20.79 -2.14
CA VAL A 188 7.53 20.56 -3.59
C VAL A 188 7.92 21.83 -4.37
N ARG A 189 7.74 23.04 -3.80
CA ARG A 189 8.24 24.27 -4.42
C ARG A 189 9.77 24.31 -4.57
N ARG A 190 10.48 23.52 -3.75
CA ARG A 190 11.95 23.43 -3.74
C ARG A 190 12.49 22.34 -4.68
N LEU A 191 11.62 21.52 -5.28
CA LEU A 191 12.05 20.53 -6.27
C LEU A 191 12.56 21.21 -7.54
N PRO A 192 13.58 20.64 -8.20
CA PRO A 192 14.07 21.12 -9.49
C PRO A 192 12.94 21.25 -10.51
N ARG A 193 12.91 22.40 -11.22
CA ARG A 193 11.89 22.69 -12.23
C ARG A 193 12.12 22.01 -13.57
N HIS A 194 13.21 21.26 -13.72
CA HIS A 194 13.52 20.57 -14.97
C HIS A 194 12.42 19.54 -15.23
N GLY A 195 11.76 19.70 -16.38
CA GLY A 195 10.90 18.67 -16.91
C GLY A 195 11.74 17.41 -17.15
N SER A 196 11.15 16.27 -16.96
CA SER A 196 11.78 15.02 -17.36
C SER A 196 12.22 15.14 -18.81
N PRO A 197 13.48 14.83 -19.18
CA PRO A 197 13.75 14.51 -20.59
C PRO A 197 12.72 13.42 -20.93
N ALA A 198 11.93 13.66 -21.98
CA ALA A 198 10.91 12.71 -22.40
C ALA A 198 11.54 11.32 -22.36
N VAL A 199 11.11 10.48 -21.42
CA VAL A 199 11.49 9.07 -21.45
C VAL A 199 10.98 8.62 -22.80
N ARG A 200 11.89 8.34 -23.74
CA ARG A 200 11.53 7.84 -25.04
C ARG A 200 10.61 6.67 -24.77
N SER A 201 9.35 6.88 -25.02
CA SER A 201 8.36 5.81 -25.06
C SER A 201 9.01 4.72 -25.91
N GLY A 202 9.20 3.55 -25.31
CA GLY A 202 9.63 2.39 -26.08
C GLY A 202 8.73 2.23 -27.31
N PRO A 203 9.11 1.44 -28.28
CA PRO A 203 8.40 1.30 -29.53
C PRO A 203 6.92 1.06 -29.26
N PRO A 204 6.02 1.63 -30.09
CA PRO A 204 4.59 1.53 -29.90
C PRO A 204 4.16 0.07 -29.74
N LEU A 205 3.10 -0.17 -29.00
CA LEU A 205 2.42 -1.43 -28.63
C LEU A 205 2.16 -2.46 -29.80
N ALA A 206 2.93 -2.40 -30.87
CA ALA A 206 2.84 -3.31 -32.02
C ALA A 206 3.39 -4.73 -31.73
N ALA A 207 4.08 -4.96 -30.61
CA ALA A 207 4.44 -6.31 -30.18
C ALA A 207 3.17 -7.03 -29.71
N GLY A 208 2.75 -8.05 -30.43
CA GLY A 208 1.56 -8.83 -30.14
C GLY A 208 1.49 -9.30 -28.69
N ARG A 209 0.29 -9.62 -28.19
CA ARG A 209 0.00 -10.00 -26.79
C ARG A 209 0.83 -11.18 -26.23
N ALA A 210 1.68 -11.81 -27.03
CA ALA A 210 2.49 -12.99 -26.66
C ALA A 210 3.44 -12.74 -25.48
N TRP A 211 3.97 -11.52 -25.30
CA TRP A 211 4.88 -11.20 -24.19
C TRP A 211 4.18 -11.11 -22.82
N ILE A 212 2.84 -10.93 -22.81
CA ILE A 212 2.04 -10.84 -21.56
C ILE A 212 1.78 -12.23 -20.98
N MET A 213 1.66 -13.26 -21.81
CA MET A 213 1.28 -14.62 -21.35
C MET A 213 2.20 -15.17 -20.27
N PRO A 214 3.54 -15.03 -20.34
CA PRO A 214 4.43 -15.48 -19.26
C PRO A 214 4.25 -14.70 -17.96
N LEU A 215 3.74 -13.46 -18.01
CA LEU A 215 3.51 -12.62 -16.85
C LEU A 215 2.19 -12.94 -16.14
N LEU A 216 1.22 -13.53 -16.83
CA LEU A 216 -0.13 -13.72 -16.31
C LEU A 216 -0.16 -14.41 -14.93
N PRO A 217 0.58 -15.52 -14.68
CA PRO A 217 0.60 -16.12 -13.35
C PRO A 217 1.19 -15.21 -12.27
N LEU A 218 2.21 -14.42 -12.61
CA LEU A 218 2.79 -13.43 -11.68
C LEU A 218 1.81 -12.28 -11.40
N LEU A 219 1.05 -11.84 -12.40
CA LEU A 219 0.01 -10.82 -12.22
C LEU A 219 -1.15 -11.35 -11.36
N LEU A 220 -1.51 -12.63 -11.48
CA LEU A 220 -2.49 -13.27 -10.59
C LEU A 220 -1.97 -13.37 -9.15
N LEU A 221 -0.70 -13.75 -8.97
CA LEU A 221 -0.06 -13.73 -7.65
C LEU A 221 -0.02 -12.31 -7.09
N ALA A 222 0.30 -11.32 -7.92
CA ALA A 222 0.32 -9.91 -7.53
C ALA A 222 -1.07 -9.43 -7.11
N LEU A 223 -2.12 -9.81 -7.84
CA LEU A 223 -3.51 -9.49 -7.50
C LEU A 223 -3.90 -10.07 -6.14
N LEU A 224 -3.57 -11.34 -5.87
CA LEU A 224 -3.85 -11.99 -4.60
C LEU A 224 -3.08 -11.34 -3.45
N GLY A 225 -1.76 -11.18 -3.58
CA GLY A 225 -0.92 -10.63 -2.52
C GLY A 225 -1.23 -9.16 -2.22
N SER A 226 -1.35 -8.31 -3.26
CA SER A 226 -1.77 -6.91 -3.08
C SER A 226 -3.18 -6.82 -2.49
N GLY A 227 -4.05 -7.77 -2.85
CA GLY A 227 -5.38 -7.88 -2.29
C GLY A 227 -5.38 -8.19 -0.80
N ILE A 228 -4.61 -9.16 -0.35
CA ILE A 228 -4.50 -9.48 1.09
C ILE A 228 -3.93 -8.27 1.85
N ILE A 229 -2.92 -7.58 1.29
CA ILE A 229 -2.36 -6.37 1.91
C ILE A 229 -3.41 -5.25 1.97
N SER A 230 -4.20 -5.06 0.92
CA SER A 230 -5.31 -4.10 0.91
C SER A 230 -6.37 -4.42 1.97
N LEU A 231 -6.70 -5.71 2.15
CA LEU A 231 -7.65 -6.15 3.18
C LEU A 231 -7.11 -5.96 4.60
N GLN A 232 -5.80 -6.01 4.81
CA GLN A 232 -5.20 -5.65 6.10
C GLN A 232 -5.43 -4.18 6.45
N GLN A 233 -5.58 -3.32 5.47
CA GLN A 233 -5.84 -1.89 5.65
C GLN A 233 -7.34 -1.58 5.78
N SER A 234 -8.20 -2.31 5.10
CA SER A 234 -9.63 -2.03 5.00
C SER A 234 -10.51 -2.94 5.86
N ALA A 235 -10.39 -4.25 5.70
CA ALA A 235 -11.28 -5.23 6.33
C ALA A 235 -10.82 -5.65 7.73
N LEU A 236 -9.51 -5.76 7.94
CA LEU A 236 -8.97 -6.21 9.24
C LEU A 236 -9.35 -5.28 10.40
N PRO A 237 -9.25 -3.94 10.27
CA PRO A 237 -9.73 -3.03 11.30
C PRO A 237 -11.23 -3.23 11.64
N LEU A 238 -12.05 -3.45 10.63
CA LEU A 238 -13.49 -3.68 10.80
C LEU A 238 -13.78 -5.01 11.50
N ASP A 239 -13.12 -6.11 11.07
CA ASP A 239 -13.25 -7.42 11.71
C ASP A 239 -12.80 -7.41 13.18
N MET A 240 -11.73 -6.67 13.49
CA MET A 240 -11.29 -6.49 14.87
C MET A 240 -12.31 -5.73 15.71
N ALA A 241 -12.95 -4.70 15.16
CA ALA A 241 -13.94 -3.90 15.85
C ALA A 241 -15.26 -4.65 16.03
N GLN A 242 -15.72 -5.39 15.01
CA GLN A 242 -16.97 -6.16 15.06
C GLN A 242 -16.85 -7.41 15.96
N GLY A 243 -15.69 -8.02 16.03
CA GLY A 243 -15.45 -9.27 16.73
C GLY A 243 -15.61 -10.50 15.84
N GLY A 244 -15.63 -11.68 16.47
CA GLY A 244 -15.81 -12.98 15.82
C GLY A 244 -17.05 -13.71 16.33
N LEU A 245 -17.18 -14.98 16.01
CA LEU A 245 -18.27 -15.85 16.53
C LEU A 245 -18.21 -15.97 18.07
N ALA A 246 -17.00 -16.17 18.62
CA ALA A 246 -16.78 -16.24 20.07
C ALA A 246 -15.87 -15.11 20.57
N ARG A 247 -15.07 -14.50 19.72
CA ARG A 247 -14.19 -13.40 20.06
C ARG A 247 -14.98 -12.12 20.25
N PRO A 248 -14.83 -11.41 21.39
CA PRO A 248 -15.41 -10.07 21.55
C PRO A 248 -14.75 -9.09 20.57
N GLY A 249 -15.49 -8.08 20.13
CA GLY A 249 -14.94 -6.95 19.39
C GLY A 249 -13.94 -6.19 20.26
N LEU A 250 -12.87 -5.69 19.62
CA LEU A 250 -11.88 -4.87 20.33
C LEU A 250 -12.42 -3.45 20.52
N THR A 251 -12.26 -2.95 21.73
CA THR A 251 -12.66 -1.59 22.07
C THR A 251 -11.68 -0.57 21.51
N GLU A 252 -12.24 0.51 21.03
CA GLU A 252 -11.61 1.80 20.63
C GLU A 252 -10.19 1.77 20.06
N ALA A 253 -9.17 1.75 20.89
CA ALA A 253 -7.77 1.80 20.47
C ALA A 253 -7.20 0.43 20.05
N GLY A 254 -7.88 -0.67 20.38
CA GLY A 254 -7.38 -2.03 20.16
C GLY A 254 -7.01 -2.34 18.70
N PRO A 255 -7.90 -2.12 17.72
CA PRO A 255 -7.58 -2.32 16.31
C PRO A 255 -6.37 -1.50 15.85
N GLY A 256 -6.32 -0.23 16.24
CA GLY A 256 -5.24 0.66 15.88
C GLY A 256 -3.88 0.25 16.47
N LEU A 257 -3.84 -0.22 17.72
CA LEU A 257 -2.61 -0.73 18.33
C LEU A 257 -2.09 -1.99 17.64
N LEU A 258 -2.98 -2.91 17.26
CA LEU A 258 -2.59 -4.13 16.51
C LEU A 258 -2.07 -3.79 15.11
N ILE A 259 -2.70 -2.83 14.43
CA ILE A 259 -2.22 -2.30 13.14
C ILE A 259 -0.86 -1.64 13.32
N GLY A 260 -0.69 -0.80 14.35
CA GLY A 260 0.60 -0.19 14.69
C GLY A 260 1.69 -1.23 14.96
N LEU A 261 1.35 -2.31 15.67
CA LEU A 261 2.25 -3.45 15.88
C LEU A 261 2.64 -4.11 14.56
N GLN A 262 1.69 -4.38 13.67
CA GLN A 262 1.96 -4.98 12.37
C GLN A 262 2.87 -4.10 11.51
N LEU A 263 2.61 -2.81 11.44
CA LEU A 263 3.44 -1.86 10.69
C LEU A 263 4.84 -1.73 11.29
N GLY A 264 4.95 -1.70 12.62
CA GLY A 264 6.24 -1.73 13.30
C GLY A 264 7.03 -3.00 13.00
N LEU A 265 6.37 -4.16 13.04
CA LEU A 265 6.98 -5.44 12.66
C LEU A 265 7.39 -5.46 11.18
N LEU A 266 6.55 -4.94 10.29
CA LEU A 266 6.88 -4.81 8.86
C LEU A 266 8.13 -3.95 8.68
N LEU A 267 8.20 -2.79 9.33
CA LEU A 267 9.37 -1.90 9.25
C LEU A 267 10.64 -2.59 9.75
N LEU A 268 10.57 -3.30 10.87
CA LEU A 268 11.69 -4.06 11.44
C LEU A 268 12.12 -5.24 10.56
N MET A 269 11.17 -5.93 9.93
CA MET A 269 11.44 -7.12 9.12
C MET A 269 11.84 -6.78 7.68
N GLN A 270 11.44 -5.63 7.15
CA GLN A 270 11.60 -5.32 5.72
C GLN A 270 13.05 -5.39 5.26
N TRP A 271 13.97 -4.77 5.99
CA TRP A 271 15.39 -4.83 5.65
C TRP A 271 16.01 -6.23 5.84
N PRO A 272 15.91 -6.90 7.01
CA PRO A 272 16.50 -8.22 7.19
C PRO A 272 15.95 -9.27 6.23
N VAL A 273 14.63 -9.30 6.01
CA VAL A 273 13.99 -10.26 5.11
C VAL A 273 14.38 -9.97 3.65
N GLY A 274 14.35 -8.70 3.23
CA GLY A 274 14.76 -8.31 1.88
C GLY A 274 16.21 -8.64 1.60
N HIS A 275 17.13 -8.33 2.52
CA HIS A 275 18.56 -8.65 2.40
C HIS A 275 18.81 -10.17 2.35
N TRP A 276 18.14 -10.93 3.21
CA TRP A 276 18.24 -12.39 3.20
C TRP A 276 17.72 -12.99 1.89
N LEU A 277 16.57 -12.52 1.39
CA LEU A 277 15.98 -13.01 0.14
C LEU A 277 16.75 -12.58 -1.10
N ALA A 278 17.45 -11.47 -1.09
CA ALA A 278 18.27 -11.01 -2.23
C ALA A 278 19.33 -12.03 -2.67
N SER A 279 19.80 -12.89 -1.74
CA SER A 279 20.74 -13.99 -2.03
C SER A 279 20.05 -15.29 -2.45
N LYS A 280 18.74 -15.35 -2.51
CA LYS A 280 17.95 -16.56 -2.76
C LYS A 280 17.19 -16.47 -4.08
N PRO A 281 16.75 -17.62 -4.64
CA PRO A 281 15.88 -17.60 -5.81
C PRO A 281 14.56 -16.86 -5.50
N VAL A 282 14.11 -16.01 -6.40
CA VAL A 282 12.88 -15.21 -6.26
C VAL A 282 11.65 -16.07 -5.90
N ARG A 283 11.60 -17.30 -6.44
CA ARG A 283 10.54 -18.27 -6.13
C ARG A 283 10.44 -18.62 -4.65
N LEU A 284 11.57 -18.65 -3.93
CA LEU A 284 11.57 -18.92 -2.48
C LEU A 284 10.85 -17.80 -1.74
N GLY A 285 11.14 -16.54 -2.08
CA GLY A 285 10.46 -15.37 -1.50
C GLY A 285 8.95 -15.43 -1.74
N LEU A 286 8.51 -15.71 -2.97
CA LEU A 286 7.09 -15.85 -3.29
C LEU A 286 6.41 -17.00 -2.54
N ARG A 287 7.05 -18.18 -2.43
CA ARG A 287 6.49 -19.31 -1.68
C ARG A 287 6.37 -19.04 -0.19
N LEU A 288 7.43 -18.49 0.40
CA LEU A 288 7.43 -18.18 1.84
C LEU A 288 6.39 -17.12 2.16
N SER A 289 6.24 -16.10 1.30
CA SER A 289 5.21 -15.07 1.50
C SER A 289 3.79 -15.64 1.39
N LEU A 290 3.50 -16.51 0.41
CA LEU A 290 2.18 -17.15 0.27
C LEU A 290 1.86 -18.05 1.46
N LEU A 291 2.83 -18.85 1.94
CA LEU A 291 2.65 -19.68 3.13
C LEU A 291 2.41 -18.85 4.39
N ALA A 292 3.14 -17.75 4.53
CA ALA A 292 2.96 -16.83 5.65
C ALA A 292 1.62 -16.07 5.57
N PHE A 293 1.16 -15.68 4.37
CA PHE A 293 -0.19 -15.14 4.18
C PHE A 293 -1.25 -16.18 4.52
N ALA A 294 -1.11 -17.42 4.05
CA ALA A 294 -2.06 -18.50 4.37
C ALA A 294 -2.13 -18.73 5.88
N ALA A 295 -0.98 -18.84 6.56
CA ALA A 295 -0.92 -19.04 7.99
C ALA A 295 -1.48 -17.85 8.77
N GLY A 296 -1.12 -16.61 8.39
CA GLY A 296 -1.63 -15.40 9.00
C GLY A 296 -3.15 -15.27 8.85
N CYS A 297 -3.68 -15.45 7.64
CA CYS A 297 -5.12 -15.47 7.39
C CYS A 297 -5.82 -16.62 8.13
N GLY A 298 -5.18 -17.79 8.22
CA GLY A 298 -5.68 -18.93 9.02
C GLY A 298 -5.79 -18.57 10.51
N LEU A 299 -4.80 -17.90 11.09
CA LEU A 299 -4.87 -17.43 12.47
C LEU A 299 -5.95 -16.36 12.68
N LEU A 300 -6.13 -15.44 11.70
CA LEU A 300 -7.24 -14.47 11.75
C LEU A 300 -8.59 -15.19 11.74
N ALA A 301 -8.76 -16.19 10.86
CA ALA A 301 -9.98 -16.99 10.80
C ALA A 301 -10.24 -17.74 12.12
N LEU A 302 -9.23 -18.44 12.64
CA LEU A 302 -9.31 -19.16 13.92
C LEU A 302 -9.59 -18.24 15.09
N SER A 303 -9.08 -17.00 15.05
CA SER A 303 -9.35 -16.02 16.10
C SER A 303 -10.84 -15.74 16.29
N ALA A 304 -11.64 -15.83 15.22
CA ALA A 304 -13.07 -15.61 15.30
C ALA A 304 -13.82 -16.69 16.08
N LEU A 305 -13.25 -17.89 16.20
CA LEU A 305 -13.85 -19.07 16.83
C LEU A 305 -13.60 -19.17 18.33
N LEU A 306 -12.62 -18.42 18.87
CA LEU A 306 -12.15 -18.54 20.25
C LEU A 306 -12.45 -17.27 21.04
N SER A 307 -12.92 -17.42 22.29
CA SER A 307 -13.11 -16.30 23.21
C SER A 307 -11.77 -15.55 23.50
N ASN A 308 -10.66 -16.27 23.57
CA ASN A 308 -9.31 -15.73 23.69
C ASN A 308 -8.66 -15.46 22.32
N GLY A 309 -9.45 -15.20 21.28
CA GLY A 309 -8.97 -14.98 19.92
C GLY A 309 -7.97 -13.83 19.75
N LEU A 310 -7.85 -12.94 20.75
CA LEU A 310 -6.85 -11.87 20.77
C LEU A 310 -5.40 -12.41 20.65
N LEU A 311 -5.09 -13.55 21.28
CA LEU A 311 -3.76 -14.15 21.15
C LEU A 311 -3.45 -14.58 19.73
N LEU A 312 -4.46 -15.09 19.01
CA LEU A 312 -4.30 -15.45 17.59
C LEU A 312 -4.19 -14.22 16.69
N LEU A 313 -4.92 -13.14 17.00
CA LEU A 313 -4.73 -11.86 16.31
C LEU A 313 -3.30 -11.34 16.48
N LEU A 314 -2.75 -11.39 17.70
CA LEU A 314 -1.36 -11.00 17.97
C LEU A 314 -0.37 -11.89 17.21
N ALA A 315 -0.59 -13.21 17.20
CA ALA A 315 0.27 -14.17 16.51
C ALA A 315 0.20 -14.02 14.97
N ALA A 316 -0.93 -13.56 14.43
CA ALA A 316 -1.08 -13.30 13.00
C ALA A 316 -0.23 -12.11 12.51
N GLN A 317 -0.03 -11.07 13.35
CA GLN A 317 0.67 -9.85 12.94
C GLN A 317 2.10 -10.09 12.41
N PRO A 318 2.98 -10.83 13.11
CA PRO A 318 4.32 -11.10 12.59
C PRO A 318 4.32 -11.92 11.30
N LEU A 319 3.36 -12.85 11.14
CA LEU A 319 3.25 -13.63 9.90
C LEU A 319 2.83 -12.75 8.72
N LEU A 320 1.85 -11.86 8.90
CA LEU A 320 1.37 -10.94 7.88
C LEU A 320 2.44 -9.89 7.54
N ALA A 321 3.18 -9.40 8.54
CA ALA A 321 4.29 -8.47 8.35
C ALA A 321 5.43 -9.14 7.55
N PHE A 322 5.84 -10.36 7.93
CA PHE A 322 6.83 -11.14 7.20
C PHE A 322 6.37 -11.43 5.76
N ALA A 323 5.10 -11.86 5.59
CA ALA A 323 4.55 -12.13 4.28
C ALA A 323 4.64 -10.91 3.36
N SER A 324 4.26 -9.72 3.85
CA SER A 324 4.32 -8.46 3.10
C SER A 324 5.77 -8.06 2.79
N ALA A 325 6.69 -8.18 3.76
CA ALA A 325 8.10 -7.87 3.60
C ALA A 325 8.81 -8.78 2.56
N ALA A 326 8.40 -10.05 2.49
CA ALA A 326 8.93 -11.01 1.52
C ALA A 326 8.26 -10.87 0.14
N PHE A 327 6.95 -10.63 0.10
CA PHE A 327 6.15 -10.62 -1.12
C PHE A 327 6.51 -9.45 -2.05
N LEU A 328 6.48 -8.23 -1.52
CA LEU A 328 6.59 -7.02 -2.34
C LEU A 328 7.86 -6.93 -3.17
N PRO A 329 9.08 -7.17 -2.63
CA PRO A 329 10.28 -7.18 -3.45
C PRO A 329 10.33 -8.39 -4.38
N SER A 330 9.91 -9.58 -3.93
CA SER A 330 10.00 -10.80 -4.73
C SER A 330 9.09 -10.77 -5.95
N ILE A 331 7.86 -10.26 -5.83
CA ILE A 331 6.94 -10.20 -6.97
C ILE A 331 7.40 -9.17 -8.00
N ALA A 332 7.91 -8.02 -7.56
CA ALA A 332 8.45 -7.00 -8.46
C ALA A 332 9.67 -7.53 -9.22
N GLU A 333 10.61 -8.21 -8.52
CA GLU A 333 11.77 -8.85 -9.13
C GLU A 333 11.35 -9.93 -10.13
N ALA A 334 10.40 -10.81 -9.77
CA ALA A 334 9.88 -11.85 -10.67
C ALA A 334 9.28 -11.28 -11.96
N VAL A 335 8.55 -10.18 -11.87
CA VAL A 335 7.96 -9.49 -13.02
C VAL A 335 9.06 -8.95 -13.94
N VAL A 336 10.08 -8.30 -13.36
CA VAL A 336 11.22 -7.76 -14.13
C VAL A 336 12.06 -8.88 -14.77
N GLU A 337 12.33 -9.97 -14.05
CA GLU A 337 13.09 -11.11 -14.59
C GLU A 337 12.35 -11.84 -15.70
N THR A 338 11.02 -11.91 -15.64
CA THR A 338 10.20 -12.60 -16.65
C THR A 338 9.97 -11.76 -17.89
N ALA A 339 9.91 -10.44 -17.74
CA ALA A 339 9.69 -9.52 -18.85
C ALA A 339 10.97 -9.36 -19.72
N ALA A 340 10.79 -9.30 -21.03
CA ALA A 340 11.88 -8.92 -21.94
C ALA A 340 12.35 -7.49 -21.63
N PRO A 341 13.64 -7.16 -21.80
CA PRO A 341 14.22 -5.86 -21.42
C PRO A 341 13.42 -4.64 -21.99
N GLU A 342 12.94 -4.75 -23.21
CA GLU A 342 12.15 -3.74 -23.89
C GLU A 342 10.71 -3.58 -23.33
N HIS A 343 10.22 -4.55 -22.55
CA HIS A 343 8.87 -4.57 -21.99
C HIS A 343 8.82 -4.45 -20.46
N GLN A 344 9.96 -4.34 -19.79
CA GLN A 344 10.03 -4.29 -18.31
C GLN A 344 9.23 -3.12 -17.73
N GLY A 345 9.24 -1.95 -18.36
CA GLY A 345 8.44 -0.80 -17.93
C GLY A 345 6.93 -1.07 -18.01
N LEU A 346 6.47 -1.67 -19.12
CA LEU A 346 5.07 -2.06 -19.29
C LEU A 346 4.66 -3.16 -18.30
N ALA A 347 5.54 -4.14 -18.06
CA ALA A 347 5.29 -5.22 -17.11
C ALA A 347 5.14 -4.70 -15.68
N LEU A 348 6.00 -3.78 -15.25
CA LEU A 348 5.86 -3.09 -13.97
C LEU A 348 4.60 -2.22 -13.91
N GLY A 349 4.23 -1.60 -15.02
CA GLY A 349 2.97 -0.88 -15.16
C GLY A 349 1.76 -1.80 -14.93
N LEU A 350 1.73 -2.98 -15.57
CA LEU A 350 0.68 -3.98 -15.36
C LEU A 350 0.66 -4.50 -13.92
N TYR A 351 1.83 -4.78 -13.33
CA TYR A 351 1.95 -5.11 -11.92
C TYR A 351 1.35 -4.01 -11.03
N SER A 352 1.68 -2.76 -11.29
CA SER A 352 1.13 -1.62 -10.55
C SER A 352 -0.41 -1.54 -10.62
N GLN A 353 -1.03 -1.97 -11.74
CA GLN A 353 -2.48 -1.99 -11.89
C GLN A 353 -3.17 -3.07 -11.04
N THR A 354 -2.45 -4.12 -10.62
CA THR A 354 -3.03 -5.16 -9.74
C THR A 354 -3.48 -4.58 -8.40
N TRP A 355 -2.80 -3.55 -7.88
CA TRP A 355 -3.20 -2.82 -6.68
C TRP A 355 -4.54 -2.12 -6.84
N ALA A 356 -4.74 -1.44 -7.96
CA ALA A 356 -6.01 -0.75 -8.23
C ALA A 356 -7.15 -1.77 -8.43
N LEU A 357 -6.90 -2.86 -9.16
CA LEU A 357 -7.88 -3.92 -9.38
C LEU A 357 -8.25 -4.61 -8.07
N SER A 358 -7.26 -4.92 -7.21
CA SER A 358 -7.51 -5.47 -5.88
C SER A 358 -8.34 -4.52 -5.02
N GLY A 359 -8.00 -3.23 -5.03
CA GLY A 359 -8.71 -2.19 -4.28
C GLY A 359 -10.14 -1.95 -4.76
N ILE A 360 -10.42 -2.18 -6.05
CA ILE A 360 -11.79 -2.11 -6.60
C ILE A 360 -12.60 -3.34 -6.20
N ALA A 361 -12.03 -4.54 -6.25
CA ALA A 361 -12.77 -5.78 -6.11
C ALA A 361 -12.89 -6.26 -4.65
N LEU A 362 -11.81 -6.21 -3.88
CA LEU A 362 -11.75 -6.91 -2.59
C LEU A 362 -12.39 -6.17 -1.41
N PRO A 363 -12.28 -4.83 -1.24
CA PRO A 363 -12.96 -4.16 -0.15
C PRO A 363 -14.50 -4.28 -0.18
N PRO A 364 -15.19 -4.15 -1.35
CA PRO A 364 -16.63 -4.42 -1.41
C PRO A 364 -16.99 -5.87 -1.09
N LEU A 365 -16.20 -6.83 -1.60
CA LEU A 365 -16.39 -8.26 -1.30
C LEU A 365 -16.23 -8.51 0.21
N ALA A 366 -15.18 -7.97 0.81
CA ALA A 366 -14.94 -8.10 2.24
C ALA A 366 -16.04 -7.44 3.06
N GLY A 367 -16.45 -6.22 2.67
CA GLY A 367 -17.56 -5.51 3.31
C GLY A 367 -18.85 -6.30 3.28
N TRP A 368 -19.19 -6.88 2.12
CA TRP A 368 -20.37 -7.75 1.97
C TRP A 368 -20.27 -8.99 2.87
N LEU A 369 -19.13 -9.68 2.89
CA LEU A 369 -18.94 -10.85 3.75
C LEU A 369 -19.04 -10.51 5.24
N LEU A 370 -18.45 -9.39 5.66
CA LEU A 370 -18.50 -8.92 7.05
C LEU A 370 -19.93 -8.55 7.47
N GLU A 371 -20.74 -7.95 6.58
CA GLU A 371 -22.15 -7.66 6.88
C GLU A 371 -22.99 -8.92 6.99
N GLN A 372 -22.81 -9.87 6.06
CA GLN A 372 -23.61 -11.11 6.04
C GLN A 372 -23.26 -12.02 7.22
N GLN A 373 -21.98 -12.18 7.52
CA GLN A 373 -21.50 -13.11 8.54
C GLN A 373 -21.33 -12.45 9.92
N ARG A 374 -21.25 -11.12 9.98
CA ARG A 374 -20.91 -10.31 11.16
C ARG A 374 -19.57 -10.68 11.81
N HIS A 375 -18.67 -11.34 11.06
CA HIS A 375 -17.32 -11.73 11.47
C HIS A 375 -16.47 -12.05 10.24
N GLY A 376 -15.14 -11.96 10.38
CA GLY A 376 -14.19 -12.16 9.27
C GLY A 376 -13.84 -13.60 8.94
N LEU A 377 -14.43 -14.62 9.60
CA LEU A 377 -14.04 -16.03 9.43
C LEU A 377 -14.01 -16.44 7.95
N GLY A 378 -15.11 -16.26 7.23
CA GLY A 378 -15.21 -16.68 5.82
C GLY A 378 -14.25 -15.91 4.91
N LEU A 379 -14.07 -14.59 5.15
CA LEU A 379 -13.13 -13.75 4.41
C LEU A 379 -11.70 -14.27 4.53
N TRP A 380 -11.24 -14.49 5.77
CA TRP A 380 -9.86 -14.91 6.02
C TRP A 380 -9.60 -16.36 5.59
N LEU A 381 -10.59 -17.27 5.72
CA LEU A 381 -10.49 -18.62 5.15
C LEU A 381 -10.38 -18.59 3.63
N LEU A 382 -11.16 -17.74 2.96
CA LEU A 382 -11.08 -17.58 1.50
C LEU A 382 -9.70 -17.09 1.08
N MET A 383 -9.20 -16.02 1.70
CA MET A 383 -7.89 -15.43 1.34
C MET A 383 -6.73 -16.40 1.63
N GLY A 384 -6.71 -17.03 2.81
CA GLY A 384 -5.70 -18.03 3.16
C GLY A 384 -5.79 -19.28 2.28
N GLY A 385 -7.01 -19.74 1.98
CA GLY A 385 -7.25 -20.85 1.09
C GLY A 385 -6.76 -20.63 -0.34
N LEU A 386 -6.94 -19.42 -0.89
CA LEU A 386 -6.43 -19.06 -2.22
C LEU A 386 -4.90 -19.03 -2.30
N CYS A 387 -4.20 -18.80 -1.20
CA CYS A 387 -2.74 -18.84 -1.19
C CYS A 387 -2.17 -20.24 -1.48
N LEU A 388 -2.88 -21.31 -1.11
CA LEU A 388 -2.40 -22.69 -1.29
C LEU A 388 -2.33 -23.09 -2.78
N PRO A 389 -3.40 -23.00 -3.59
CA PRO A 389 -3.30 -23.28 -5.02
C PRO A 389 -2.39 -22.27 -5.74
N ALA A 390 -2.29 -21.03 -5.26
CA ALA A 390 -1.39 -20.01 -5.81
C ALA A 390 0.09 -20.42 -5.73
N LEU A 391 0.48 -21.34 -4.82
CA LEU A 391 1.83 -21.91 -4.78
C LEU A 391 2.21 -22.60 -6.09
N ALA A 392 1.25 -23.19 -6.81
CA ALA A 392 1.50 -23.81 -8.11
C ALA A 392 1.97 -22.80 -9.15
N LEU A 393 1.49 -21.54 -9.07
CA LEU A 393 1.89 -20.46 -9.99
C LEU A 393 3.35 -20.03 -9.80
N THR A 394 3.96 -20.36 -8.66
CA THR A 394 5.39 -20.05 -8.41
C THR A 394 6.35 -21.00 -9.12
N HIS A 395 5.86 -22.05 -9.77
CA HIS A 395 6.68 -23.09 -10.42
C HIS A 395 7.16 -22.72 -11.84
N GLN A 396 6.74 -21.57 -12.41
CA GLN A 396 7.18 -21.20 -13.75
C GLN A 396 8.72 -21.10 -13.82
N LYS A 397 9.26 -21.72 -14.85
CA LYS A 397 10.69 -21.70 -15.17
C LYS A 397 11.07 -20.29 -15.64
N ALA A 398 11.59 -19.44 -14.73
CA ALA A 398 12.53 -18.44 -15.16
C ALA A 398 13.82 -19.16 -15.50
N GLU A 399 14.30 -19.08 -16.74
CA GLU A 399 15.64 -19.51 -17.08
C GLU A 399 16.62 -18.67 -16.26
N PRO A 400 17.59 -19.30 -15.57
CA PRO A 400 18.56 -18.54 -14.78
C PRO A 400 19.41 -17.70 -15.74
N ARG A 401 19.13 -16.40 -15.82
CA ARG A 401 20.11 -15.48 -16.38
C ARG A 401 21.32 -15.48 -15.46
N ALA A 402 22.51 -15.77 -16.04
CA ALA A 402 23.79 -15.66 -15.35
C ALA A 402 23.87 -14.27 -14.69
N ARG A 403 23.87 -14.22 -13.37
CA ARG A 403 24.16 -13.02 -12.59
C ARG A 403 25.66 -12.72 -12.81
N ASN A 404 25.96 -11.80 -13.71
CA ASN A 404 27.28 -11.17 -13.75
C ASN A 404 27.35 -10.19 -12.58
N TYR A 405 28.04 -10.60 -11.52
CA TYR A 405 28.47 -9.73 -10.43
C TYR A 405 29.69 -8.91 -10.85
#